data_b1c647a601754a71de5b0cf843ffd9e5
#
_entry.id   b1c647a601754a71de5b0cf843ffd9e5
#
_cell.length_a   1.000
_cell.length_b   1.000
_cell.length_c   1.000
_cell.angle_alpha   90.00
_cell.angle_beta   90.00
_cell.angle_gamma   90.00
#
_symmetry.space_group_name_H-M   'P 1'
#
loop_
_entity.id
_entity.type
_entity.pdbx_description
1 polymer ?
#
loop_
_entity_poly.entity_id
_entity_poly.type
_entity_poly.pdbx_seq_one_letter_code
_entity_poly.pdbx_strand_id
1 'polypeptide(L)'
;CNEGCLDGFANLDMPHITCLRNPAVGREAECIITPSDNPRTVLVAGGGMAGMMAARTLRKRGHRVILCEVSNRLGGQFILAGSTPHKLDMKKAALEMGEQIVNLGIDVRLNTPVTAELIRQLKPDAVFNCVGSSPIIPSIPGSSMPNVVESHDIIDGKVKVSGNVVIIGGGMVGLETADLLVESGLTPPTVLEMGSAVCVDMGSARKYCMMQTIEDSKIACVTDIKVIEISENMVIGEKNGEHLEFPCDYAVFAVGSHSRDSHELKEACSELGIDLITVGDAKEARRALEATREAFDAALAF
;
A
#
# COMPACT_ATOMS: atom_id res chain seq x y z
N CYS A 1 10.57 8.57 -7.60
CA CYS A 1 9.90 8.20 -6.33
C CYS A 1 10.85 8.09 -5.14
N ASN A 2 12.16 7.99 -5.38
CA ASN A 2 13.21 7.99 -4.34
C ASN A 2 13.01 6.96 -3.22
N GLU A 3 12.47 5.79 -3.54
CA GLU A 3 12.28 4.70 -2.59
C GLU A 3 13.49 3.77 -2.58
N GLY A 4 13.46 2.68 -3.33
CA GLY A 4 14.48 1.64 -3.27
C GLY A 4 15.90 2.10 -3.64
N CYS A 5 16.07 3.06 -4.55
CA CYS A 5 17.39 3.55 -4.90
C CYS A 5 18.04 4.33 -3.74
N LEU A 6 17.27 5.15 -3.04
CA LEU A 6 17.78 5.93 -1.92
C LEU A 6 18.05 5.05 -0.69
N ASP A 7 17.15 4.11 -0.40
CA ASP A 7 17.32 3.13 0.67
C ASP A 7 18.56 2.24 0.41
N GLY A 8 18.75 1.80 -0.85
CA GLY A 8 19.90 0.99 -1.24
C GLY A 8 21.22 1.75 -1.18
N PHE A 9 21.22 3.03 -1.55
CA PHE A 9 22.42 3.86 -1.45
C PHE A 9 22.90 4.06 0.01
N ALA A 10 21.95 4.16 0.93
CA ALA A 10 22.25 4.34 2.34
C ALA A 10 22.52 3.02 3.10
N ASN A 11 22.33 1.87 2.47
CA ASN A 11 22.54 0.56 3.07
C ASN A 11 23.73 -0.15 2.43
N LEU A 12 24.86 -0.17 3.16
CA LEU A 12 26.10 -0.79 2.70
C LEU A 12 26.03 -2.33 2.54
N ASP A 13 25.01 -2.96 3.13
CA ASP A 13 24.80 -4.41 3.02
C ASP A 13 24.04 -4.79 1.73
N MET A 14 23.53 -3.80 0.98
CA MET A 14 22.85 -4.06 -0.29
C MET A 14 23.86 -4.19 -1.44
N PRO A 15 23.83 -5.30 -2.19
CA PRO A 15 24.80 -5.54 -3.27
C PRO A 15 24.60 -4.61 -4.47
N HIS A 16 23.41 -4.01 -4.63
CA HIS A 16 23.10 -3.11 -5.73
C HIS A 16 21.90 -2.22 -5.40
N ILE A 17 21.79 -1.13 -6.12
CA ILE A 17 20.62 -0.22 -6.05
C ILE A 17 19.39 -0.93 -6.64
N THR A 18 18.25 -0.76 -5.98
CA THR A 18 16.94 -1.25 -6.44
C THR A 18 16.08 -0.11 -6.97
N CYS A 19 15.08 -0.43 -7.80
CA CYS A 19 14.15 0.57 -8.31
C CYS A 19 12.72 0.02 -8.37
N LEU A 20 11.79 0.74 -7.78
CA LEU A 20 10.37 0.41 -7.79
C LEU A 20 9.79 0.43 -9.23
N ARG A 21 10.23 1.36 -10.07
CA ARG A 21 9.74 1.50 -11.46
C ARG A 21 10.39 0.54 -12.44
N ASN A 22 11.62 0.09 -12.13
CA ASN A 22 12.38 -0.84 -12.94
C ASN A 22 12.98 -1.96 -12.07
N PRO A 23 12.24 -3.05 -11.83
CA PRO A 23 12.71 -4.17 -11.00
C PRO A 23 13.94 -4.89 -11.52
N ALA A 24 14.32 -4.68 -12.78
CA ALA A 24 15.52 -5.27 -13.38
C ALA A 24 16.81 -4.52 -13.00
N VAL A 25 16.75 -3.32 -12.39
CA VAL A 25 17.95 -2.55 -12.02
C VAL A 25 18.90 -3.39 -11.16
N GLY A 26 20.15 -3.47 -11.58
CA GLY A 26 21.21 -4.28 -10.96
C GLY A 26 21.12 -5.77 -11.25
N ARG A 27 20.16 -6.21 -12.08
CA ARG A 27 19.93 -7.60 -12.49
C ARG A 27 19.61 -7.70 -13.99
N GLU A 28 20.03 -6.73 -14.79
CA GLU A 28 19.62 -6.58 -16.20
C GLU A 28 19.98 -7.81 -17.03
N ALA A 29 21.11 -8.46 -16.75
CA ALA A 29 21.55 -9.68 -17.44
C ALA A 29 20.63 -10.90 -17.16
N GLU A 30 19.97 -10.92 -16.00
CA GLU A 30 19.09 -12.01 -15.57
C GLU A 30 17.61 -11.74 -15.88
N CYS A 31 17.27 -10.48 -16.05
CA CYS A 31 15.87 -10.00 -16.18
C CYS A 31 15.52 -9.64 -17.63
N ILE A 32 15.94 -10.47 -18.60
CA ILE A 32 15.63 -10.26 -20.00
C ILE A 32 14.20 -10.69 -20.29
N ILE A 33 13.36 -9.75 -20.74
CA ILE A 33 11.99 -10.06 -21.13
C ILE A 33 12.00 -10.64 -22.55
N THR A 34 11.77 -11.95 -22.67
CA THR A 34 11.64 -12.65 -23.94
C THR A 34 10.18 -13.00 -24.24
N PRO A 35 9.76 -13.07 -25.52
CA PRO A 35 8.45 -13.60 -25.86
C PRO A 35 8.26 -15.02 -25.32
N SER A 36 7.05 -15.34 -24.87
CA SER A 36 6.68 -16.71 -24.47
C SER A 36 6.46 -17.59 -25.70
N ASP A 37 6.97 -18.80 -25.67
CA ASP A 37 6.72 -19.81 -26.70
C ASP A 37 5.25 -20.30 -26.68
N ASN A 38 4.54 -20.10 -25.55
CA ASN A 38 3.15 -20.48 -25.38
C ASN A 38 2.34 -19.29 -24.82
N PRO A 39 1.92 -18.33 -25.67
CA PRO A 39 1.11 -17.20 -25.24
C PRO A 39 -0.23 -17.66 -24.66
N ARG A 40 -0.58 -17.18 -23.47
CA ARG A 40 -1.79 -17.51 -22.70
C ARG A 40 -2.66 -16.27 -22.47
N THR A 41 -3.93 -16.49 -22.12
CA THR A 41 -4.82 -15.43 -21.62
C THR A 41 -4.71 -15.36 -20.11
N VAL A 42 -4.26 -14.22 -19.60
CA VAL A 42 -4.01 -14.02 -18.17
C VAL A 42 -4.93 -12.93 -17.63
N LEU A 43 -5.66 -13.26 -16.55
CA LEU A 43 -6.45 -12.31 -15.79
C LEU A 43 -5.59 -11.76 -14.64
N VAL A 44 -5.44 -10.46 -14.56
CA VAL A 44 -4.78 -9.76 -13.45
C VAL A 44 -5.84 -9.12 -12.57
N ALA A 45 -5.94 -9.56 -11.33
CA ALA A 45 -6.89 -9.08 -10.33
C ALA A 45 -6.27 -7.97 -9.48
N GLY A 46 -6.63 -6.72 -9.76
CA GLY A 46 -6.13 -5.52 -9.08
C GLY A 46 -5.17 -4.69 -9.93
N GLY A 47 -5.46 -3.39 -10.02
CA GLY A 47 -4.72 -2.40 -10.79
C GLY A 47 -3.73 -1.56 -9.98
N GLY A 48 -3.27 -2.06 -8.82
CA GLY A 48 -2.19 -1.46 -8.04
C GLY A 48 -0.83 -1.65 -8.69
N MET A 49 0.24 -1.26 -7.99
CA MET A 49 1.62 -1.32 -8.53
C MET A 49 2.04 -2.74 -8.92
N ALA A 50 1.68 -3.76 -8.13
CA ALA A 50 1.95 -5.15 -8.45
C ALA A 50 1.21 -5.59 -9.72
N GLY A 51 -0.10 -5.34 -9.80
CA GLY A 51 -0.91 -5.75 -10.95
C GLY A 51 -0.50 -5.06 -12.24
N MET A 52 -0.22 -3.77 -12.21
CA MET A 52 0.30 -3.04 -13.36
C MET A 52 1.66 -3.58 -13.82
N MET A 53 2.55 -3.92 -12.88
CA MET A 53 3.86 -4.49 -13.19
C MET A 53 3.72 -5.89 -13.81
N ALA A 54 2.90 -6.77 -13.23
CA ALA A 54 2.59 -8.07 -13.78
C ALA A 54 2.00 -7.94 -15.20
N ALA A 55 0.96 -7.14 -15.37
CA ALA A 55 0.28 -6.94 -16.65
C ALA A 55 1.23 -6.44 -17.74
N ARG A 56 2.08 -5.45 -17.43
CA ARG A 56 3.10 -4.91 -18.34
C ARG A 56 4.09 -6.00 -18.78
N THR A 57 4.59 -6.77 -17.82
CA THR A 57 5.60 -7.80 -18.09
C THR A 57 5.01 -8.94 -18.90
N LEU A 58 3.85 -9.45 -18.52
CA LEU A 58 3.11 -10.48 -19.27
C LEU A 58 2.80 -10.04 -20.69
N ARG A 59 2.33 -8.80 -20.88
CA ARG A 59 2.03 -8.25 -22.20
C ARG A 59 3.27 -8.17 -23.09
N LYS A 60 4.41 -7.75 -22.53
CA LYS A 60 5.69 -7.73 -23.24
C LYS A 60 6.19 -9.12 -23.63
N ARG A 61 5.82 -10.14 -22.87
CA ARG A 61 6.07 -11.55 -23.19
C ARG A 61 5.09 -12.14 -24.22
N GLY A 62 4.13 -11.36 -24.70
CA GLY A 62 3.20 -11.77 -25.77
C GLY A 62 1.89 -12.37 -25.25
N HIS A 63 1.65 -12.44 -23.93
CA HIS A 63 0.38 -12.92 -23.40
C HIS A 63 -0.76 -11.94 -23.69
N ARG A 64 -1.99 -12.47 -23.80
CA ARG A 64 -3.20 -11.68 -23.77
C ARG A 64 -3.55 -11.37 -22.32
N VAL A 65 -3.56 -10.09 -21.95
CA VAL A 65 -3.78 -9.67 -20.56
C VAL A 65 -5.09 -8.93 -20.43
N ILE A 66 -5.90 -9.34 -19.43
CA ILE A 66 -7.10 -8.64 -18.95
C ILE A 66 -6.78 -8.16 -17.54
N LEU A 67 -6.77 -6.85 -17.32
CA LEU A 67 -6.52 -6.26 -16.01
C LEU A 67 -7.81 -5.68 -15.47
N CYS A 68 -8.31 -6.24 -14.36
CA CYS A 68 -9.51 -5.76 -13.68
C CYS A 68 -9.15 -5.02 -12.40
N GLU A 69 -9.75 -3.85 -12.20
CA GLU A 69 -9.56 -3.00 -11.02
C GLU A 69 -10.93 -2.64 -10.43
N VAL A 70 -11.06 -2.80 -9.12
CA VAL A 70 -12.31 -2.53 -8.39
C VAL A 70 -12.68 -1.05 -8.37
N SER A 71 -11.68 -0.18 -8.37
CA SER A 71 -11.87 1.27 -8.37
C SER A 71 -11.99 1.84 -9.78
N ASN A 72 -12.26 3.14 -9.87
CA ASN A 72 -12.37 3.88 -11.13
C ASN A 72 -11.01 4.33 -11.70
N ARG A 73 -9.88 3.92 -11.11
CA ARG A 73 -8.52 4.34 -11.51
C ARG A 73 -7.49 3.26 -11.21
N LEU A 74 -6.42 3.25 -12.00
CA LEU A 74 -5.21 2.46 -11.72
C LEU A 74 -4.31 3.15 -10.70
N GLY A 75 -3.41 2.39 -10.07
CA GLY A 75 -2.36 2.87 -9.17
C GLY A 75 -2.52 2.42 -7.72
N GLY A 76 -3.73 2.02 -7.30
CA GLY A 76 -4.00 1.46 -5.98
C GLY A 76 -3.52 2.37 -4.83
N GLN A 77 -3.01 1.79 -3.77
CA GLN A 77 -2.52 2.51 -2.59
C GLN A 77 -1.32 3.42 -2.87
N PHE A 78 -0.59 3.24 -3.98
CA PHE A 78 0.53 4.11 -4.31
C PHE A 78 0.08 5.52 -4.74
N ILE A 79 -1.17 5.67 -5.22
CA ILE A 79 -1.81 6.98 -5.42
C ILE A 79 -2.00 7.67 -4.06
N LEU A 80 -2.45 6.95 -3.04
CA LEU A 80 -2.63 7.48 -1.69
C LEU A 80 -1.28 7.89 -1.09
N ALA A 81 -0.28 7.00 -1.15
CA ALA A 81 1.07 7.30 -0.71
C ALA A 81 1.65 8.57 -1.34
N GLY A 82 1.37 8.81 -2.63
CA GLY A 82 1.78 10.01 -3.34
C GLY A 82 0.86 11.23 -3.17
N SER A 83 -0.21 11.11 -2.37
CA SER A 83 -1.11 12.22 -2.05
C SER A 83 -0.79 12.88 -0.71
N THR A 84 0.13 12.31 0.06
CA THR A 84 0.70 12.94 1.27
C THR A 84 1.75 14.01 0.88
N PRO A 85 2.08 14.95 1.78
CA PRO A 85 3.04 16.01 1.50
C PRO A 85 4.39 15.49 0.95
N HIS A 86 5.03 16.27 0.10
CA HIS A 86 6.37 16.02 -0.44
C HIS A 86 6.55 14.74 -1.27
N LYS A 87 5.45 14.04 -1.67
CA LYS A 87 5.50 12.73 -2.36
C LYS A 87 4.82 12.71 -3.73
N LEU A 88 4.59 13.84 -4.36
CA LEU A 88 3.93 13.94 -5.67
C LEU A 88 4.57 13.08 -6.76
N ASP A 89 5.87 12.82 -6.70
CA ASP A 89 6.56 11.95 -7.67
C ASP A 89 6.14 10.48 -7.59
N MET A 90 5.67 10.02 -6.42
CA MET A 90 5.06 8.68 -6.29
C MET A 90 3.73 8.64 -7.03
N LYS A 91 2.88 9.64 -6.84
CA LYS A 91 1.60 9.75 -7.56
C LYS A 91 1.79 9.82 -9.07
N LYS A 92 2.72 10.65 -9.55
CA LYS A 92 3.11 10.71 -10.96
C LYS A 92 3.58 9.36 -11.48
N ALA A 93 4.43 8.65 -10.74
CA ALA A 93 4.93 7.34 -11.14
C ALA A 93 3.80 6.30 -11.30
N ALA A 94 2.78 6.31 -10.42
CA ALA A 94 1.62 5.45 -10.56
C ALA A 94 0.76 5.80 -11.78
N LEU A 95 0.51 7.09 -12.01
CA LEU A 95 -0.28 7.58 -13.16
C LEU A 95 0.42 7.26 -14.48
N GLU A 96 1.71 7.55 -14.61
CA GLU A 96 2.51 7.21 -15.79
C GLU A 96 2.55 5.71 -16.07
N MET A 97 2.60 4.87 -15.03
CA MET A 97 2.51 3.41 -15.22
C MET A 97 1.12 3.02 -15.73
N GLY A 98 0.05 3.62 -15.22
CA GLY A 98 -1.31 3.42 -15.70
C GLY A 98 -1.45 3.77 -17.20
N GLU A 99 -0.89 4.90 -17.62
CA GLU A 99 -0.85 5.30 -19.03
C GLU A 99 -0.07 4.28 -19.90
N GLN A 100 1.05 3.77 -19.41
CA GLN A 100 1.81 2.74 -20.11
C GLN A 100 0.98 1.45 -20.29
N ILE A 101 0.19 1.05 -19.29
CA ILE A 101 -0.70 -0.12 -19.39
C ILE A 101 -1.72 0.06 -20.51
N VAL A 102 -2.35 1.22 -20.59
CA VAL A 102 -3.32 1.55 -21.65
C VAL A 102 -2.64 1.57 -23.03
N ASN A 103 -1.47 2.21 -23.15
CA ASN A 103 -0.72 2.32 -24.39
C ASN A 103 -0.19 0.97 -24.91
N LEU A 104 -0.02 -0.03 -24.04
CA LEU A 104 0.35 -1.40 -24.44
C LEU A 104 -0.85 -2.19 -24.99
N GLY A 105 -2.05 -1.62 -25.05
CA GLY A 105 -3.26 -2.27 -25.52
C GLY A 105 -3.72 -3.42 -24.64
N ILE A 106 -3.51 -3.31 -23.33
CA ILE A 106 -4.03 -4.25 -22.33
C ILE A 106 -5.52 -3.97 -22.15
N ASP A 107 -6.36 -5.02 -22.08
CA ASP A 107 -7.80 -4.91 -21.77
C ASP A 107 -7.98 -4.51 -20.30
N VAL A 108 -8.10 -3.19 -20.04
CA VAL A 108 -8.27 -2.63 -18.70
C VAL A 108 -9.75 -2.47 -18.39
N ARG A 109 -10.21 -3.06 -17.31
CA ARG A 109 -11.59 -2.99 -16.83
C ARG A 109 -11.63 -2.36 -15.43
N LEU A 110 -11.95 -1.09 -15.39
CA LEU A 110 -12.17 -0.35 -14.13
C LEU A 110 -13.57 -0.64 -13.58
N ASN A 111 -13.78 -0.35 -12.30
CA ASN A 111 -15.03 -0.64 -11.56
C ASN A 111 -15.46 -2.11 -11.71
N THR A 112 -14.47 -3.02 -11.80
CA THR A 112 -14.69 -4.44 -12.09
C THR A 112 -13.94 -5.27 -11.04
N PRO A 113 -14.57 -5.63 -9.92
CA PRO A 113 -13.98 -6.56 -8.97
C PRO A 113 -13.83 -7.94 -9.60
N VAL A 114 -12.71 -8.61 -9.35
CA VAL A 114 -12.55 -10.01 -9.78
C VAL A 114 -13.24 -10.90 -8.76
N THR A 115 -14.26 -11.61 -9.23
CA THR A 115 -15.05 -12.57 -8.47
C THR A 115 -14.90 -13.97 -9.07
N ALA A 116 -15.30 -15.00 -8.34
CA ALA A 116 -15.37 -16.37 -8.84
C ALA A 116 -16.20 -16.47 -10.13
N GLU A 117 -17.33 -15.74 -10.19
CA GLU A 117 -18.19 -15.71 -11.36
C GLU A 117 -17.47 -15.14 -12.59
N LEU A 118 -16.74 -14.03 -12.42
CA LEU A 118 -15.96 -13.44 -13.51
C LEU A 118 -14.87 -14.41 -14.02
N ILE A 119 -14.20 -15.13 -13.13
CA ILE A 119 -13.21 -16.15 -13.50
C ILE A 119 -13.87 -17.27 -14.32
N ARG A 120 -15.02 -17.80 -13.86
CA ARG A 120 -15.79 -18.83 -14.59
C ARG A 120 -16.28 -18.35 -15.96
N GLN A 121 -16.64 -17.07 -16.08
CA GLN A 121 -17.08 -16.47 -17.34
C GLN A 121 -15.93 -16.26 -18.33
N LEU A 122 -14.79 -15.72 -17.86
CA LEU A 122 -13.65 -15.40 -18.70
C LEU A 122 -12.81 -16.62 -19.05
N LYS A 123 -12.77 -17.63 -18.18
CA LYS A 123 -11.96 -18.86 -18.33
C LYS A 123 -10.51 -18.55 -18.75
N PRO A 124 -9.78 -17.73 -17.98
CA PRO A 124 -8.39 -17.45 -18.31
C PRO A 124 -7.53 -18.69 -18.10
N ASP A 125 -6.36 -18.74 -18.71
CA ASP A 125 -5.39 -19.81 -18.50
C ASP A 125 -4.65 -19.66 -17.16
N ALA A 126 -4.58 -18.44 -16.62
CA ALA A 126 -4.02 -18.15 -15.31
C ALA A 126 -4.61 -16.87 -14.72
N VAL A 127 -4.57 -16.77 -13.38
CA VAL A 127 -4.95 -15.57 -12.62
C VAL A 127 -3.75 -15.07 -11.81
N PHE A 128 -3.37 -13.81 -12.01
CA PHE A 128 -2.46 -13.10 -11.13
C PHE A 128 -3.27 -12.36 -10.07
N ASN A 129 -3.22 -12.83 -8.83
CA ASN A 129 -3.87 -12.21 -7.69
C ASN A 129 -3.00 -11.08 -7.14
N CYS A 130 -3.41 -9.85 -7.43
CA CYS A 130 -2.78 -8.59 -7.02
C CYS A 130 -3.78 -7.67 -6.30
N VAL A 131 -4.78 -8.23 -5.60
CA VAL A 131 -5.89 -7.49 -4.96
C VAL A 131 -5.43 -6.58 -3.81
N GLY A 132 -4.18 -6.72 -3.38
CA GLY A 132 -3.56 -5.85 -2.38
C GLY A 132 -3.97 -6.17 -0.95
N SER A 133 -3.92 -5.15 -0.10
CA SER A 133 -4.17 -5.22 1.34
C SER A 133 -5.32 -4.30 1.76
N SER A 134 -5.78 -4.50 3.00
CA SER A 134 -6.76 -3.63 3.67
C SER A 134 -6.17 -3.15 4.99
N PRO A 135 -6.52 -1.92 5.43
CA PRO A 135 -6.11 -1.41 6.73
C PRO A 135 -6.57 -2.31 7.88
N ILE A 136 -5.77 -2.38 8.92
CA ILE A 136 -6.12 -3.06 10.17
C ILE A 136 -6.95 -2.10 11.01
N ILE A 137 -8.15 -2.54 11.39
CA ILE A 137 -8.97 -1.87 12.39
C ILE A 137 -8.91 -2.71 13.67
N PRO A 138 -8.22 -2.24 14.71
CA PRO A 138 -8.11 -2.97 15.97
C PRO A 138 -9.48 -3.15 16.65
N SER A 139 -9.71 -4.35 17.17
CA SER A 139 -10.92 -4.64 17.96
C SER A 139 -10.70 -4.21 19.41
N ILE A 140 -10.77 -2.91 19.66
CA ILE A 140 -10.72 -2.32 21.00
C ILE A 140 -12.05 -1.60 21.30
N PRO A 141 -12.44 -1.45 22.58
CA PRO A 141 -13.60 -0.68 22.96
C PRO A 141 -13.62 0.70 22.29
N GLY A 142 -14.72 1.03 21.63
CA GLY A 142 -14.90 2.31 20.93
C GLY A 142 -14.37 2.37 19.49
N SER A 143 -13.74 1.33 18.95
CA SER A 143 -13.16 1.33 17.58
C SER A 143 -14.17 1.56 16.45
N SER A 144 -15.47 1.37 16.71
CA SER A 144 -16.55 1.61 15.74
C SER A 144 -17.31 2.92 15.94
N MET A 145 -16.83 3.82 16.79
CA MET A 145 -17.48 5.10 17.05
C MET A 145 -17.38 6.03 15.83
N PRO A 146 -18.35 6.94 15.62
CA PRO A 146 -18.37 7.84 14.45
C PRO A 146 -17.16 8.77 14.31
N ASN A 147 -16.48 9.09 15.42
CA ASN A 147 -15.26 9.90 15.45
C ASN A 147 -13.98 9.08 15.28
N VAL A 148 -14.09 7.77 15.06
CA VAL A 148 -12.96 6.89 14.74
C VAL A 148 -12.91 6.67 13.24
N VAL A 149 -11.80 7.05 12.62
CA VAL A 149 -11.62 7.03 11.17
C VAL A 149 -10.31 6.33 10.80
N GLU A 150 -10.17 6.01 9.53
CA GLU A 150 -8.98 5.34 9.00
C GLU A 150 -8.13 6.35 8.21
N SER A 151 -6.82 6.26 8.35
CA SER A 151 -5.85 7.19 7.74
C SER A 151 -5.97 7.30 6.22
N HIS A 152 -6.19 6.19 5.50
CA HIS A 152 -6.34 6.22 4.04
C HIS A 152 -7.57 7.01 3.59
N ASP A 153 -8.66 7.02 4.37
CA ASP A 153 -9.85 7.80 4.02
C ASP A 153 -9.61 9.30 4.20
N ILE A 154 -8.75 9.70 5.16
CA ILE A 154 -8.28 11.08 5.28
C ILE A 154 -7.39 11.45 4.09
N ILE A 155 -6.40 10.63 3.77
CA ILE A 155 -5.44 10.86 2.68
C ILE A 155 -6.16 10.90 1.31
N ASP A 156 -7.20 10.08 1.11
CA ASP A 156 -8.02 10.07 -0.12
C ASP A 156 -9.04 11.23 -0.17
N GLY A 157 -9.16 12.00 0.92
CA GLY A 157 -10.09 13.13 1.01
C GLY A 157 -11.56 12.75 1.19
N LYS A 158 -11.85 11.47 1.49
CA LYS A 158 -13.20 10.99 1.78
C LYS A 158 -13.71 11.45 3.13
N VAL A 159 -12.81 11.54 4.11
CA VAL A 159 -13.10 12.01 5.46
C VAL A 159 -12.30 13.27 5.75
N LYS A 160 -12.96 14.27 6.32
CA LYS A 160 -12.33 15.49 6.84
C LYS A 160 -12.43 15.48 8.34
N VAL A 161 -11.31 15.67 9.01
CA VAL A 161 -11.23 15.78 10.47
C VAL A 161 -11.02 17.24 10.88
N SER A 162 -11.33 17.57 12.12
CA SER A 162 -11.16 18.91 12.69
C SER A 162 -10.90 18.83 14.19
N GLY A 163 -10.47 19.92 14.81
CA GLY A 163 -10.16 19.93 16.23
C GLY A 163 -8.91 19.16 16.59
N ASN A 164 -8.92 18.54 17.76
CA ASN A 164 -7.81 17.73 18.27
C ASN A 164 -7.86 16.32 17.66
N VAL A 165 -6.78 15.88 17.06
CA VAL A 165 -6.68 14.57 16.43
C VAL A 165 -5.64 13.72 17.15
N VAL A 166 -6.00 12.48 17.49
CA VAL A 166 -5.08 11.46 17.99
C VAL A 166 -4.91 10.39 16.91
N ILE A 167 -3.67 10.17 16.50
CA ILE A 167 -3.32 9.13 15.49
C ILE A 167 -2.75 7.92 16.25
N ILE A 168 -3.29 6.75 15.98
CA ILE A 168 -2.90 5.48 16.58
C ILE A 168 -2.05 4.72 15.57
N GLY A 169 -0.75 4.63 15.83
CA GLY A 169 0.29 4.06 14.99
C GLY A 169 1.30 5.11 14.51
N GLY A 170 2.56 4.96 14.92
CA GLY A 170 3.70 5.84 14.60
C GLY A 170 4.60 5.34 13.47
N GLY A 171 4.05 4.46 12.60
CA GLY A 171 4.69 4.05 11.36
C GLY A 171 4.59 5.12 10.27
N MET A 172 5.03 4.75 9.06
CA MET A 172 5.08 5.64 7.89
C MET A 172 3.73 6.33 7.63
N VAL A 173 2.64 5.56 7.57
CA VAL A 173 1.31 6.10 7.22
C VAL A 173 0.78 7.05 8.29
N GLY A 174 0.96 6.72 9.58
CA GLY A 174 0.49 7.58 10.67
C GLY A 174 1.19 8.93 10.69
N LEU A 175 2.50 8.95 10.51
CA LEU A 175 3.27 10.19 10.50
C LEU A 175 3.05 11.03 9.23
N GLU A 176 2.88 10.39 8.07
CA GLU A 176 2.51 11.08 6.84
C GLU A 176 1.07 11.65 6.92
N THR A 177 0.18 10.99 7.65
CA THR A 177 -1.15 11.54 7.94
C THR A 177 -1.04 12.73 8.90
N ALA A 178 -0.19 12.65 9.92
CA ALA A 178 0.06 13.78 10.83
C ALA A 178 0.59 15.00 10.08
N ASP A 179 1.57 14.82 9.22
CA ASP A 179 2.14 15.87 8.37
C ASP A 179 1.08 16.48 7.43
N LEU A 180 0.27 15.63 6.78
CA LEU A 180 -0.84 16.09 5.93
C LEU A 180 -1.85 16.97 6.70
N LEU A 181 -2.18 16.62 7.94
CA LEU A 181 -3.10 17.39 8.76
C LEU A 181 -2.52 18.76 9.14
N VAL A 182 -1.24 18.81 9.52
CA VAL A 182 -0.54 20.07 9.81
C VAL A 182 -0.45 20.96 8.56
N GLU A 183 -0.05 20.41 7.41
CA GLU A 183 0.00 21.15 6.14
C GLU A 183 -1.40 21.66 5.71
N SER A 184 -2.46 20.97 6.13
CA SER A 184 -3.85 21.41 5.92
C SER A 184 -4.32 22.47 6.91
N GLY A 185 -3.45 22.93 7.82
CA GLY A 185 -3.72 23.99 8.79
C GLY A 185 -4.41 23.53 10.08
N LEU A 186 -4.41 22.23 10.38
CA LEU A 186 -4.90 21.75 11.67
C LEU A 186 -3.86 21.90 12.77
N THR A 187 -4.32 21.90 14.02
CA THR A 187 -3.45 21.78 15.18
C THR A 187 -2.64 20.49 15.06
N PRO A 188 -1.32 20.50 15.38
CA PRO A 188 -0.50 19.31 15.31
C PRO A 188 -1.13 18.15 16.10
N PRO A 189 -1.33 16.97 15.49
CA PRO A 189 -1.93 15.83 16.15
C PRO A 189 -0.98 15.19 17.17
N THR A 190 -1.53 14.40 18.08
CA THR A 190 -0.75 13.49 18.93
C THR A 190 -0.70 12.11 18.28
N VAL A 191 0.51 11.55 18.11
CA VAL A 191 0.74 10.22 17.57
C VAL A 191 1.07 9.27 18.71
N LEU A 192 0.32 8.18 18.83
CA LEU A 192 0.52 7.13 19.85
C LEU A 192 1.11 5.90 19.16
N GLU A 193 2.25 5.42 19.68
CA GLU A 193 2.97 4.26 19.14
C GLU A 193 3.21 3.21 20.22
N MET A 194 2.83 1.97 19.92
CA MET A 194 3.00 0.85 20.86
C MET A 194 4.48 0.43 20.99
N GLY A 195 5.25 0.58 19.93
CA GLY A 195 6.69 0.33 19.93
C GLY A 195 7.48 1.44 20.63
N SER A 196 8.75 1.17 20.86
CA SER A 196 9.67 2.10 21.55
C SER A 196 10.17 3.26 20.66
N ALA A 197 9.84 3.26 19.36
CA ALA A 197 10.25 4.30 18.43
C ALA A 197 9.26 4.45 17.27
N VAL A 198 9.13 5.65 16.76
CA VAL A 198 8.41 5.96 15.51
C VAL A 198 9.31 5.80 14.28
N CYS A 199 8.74 5.80 13.08
CA CYS A 199 9.46 5.71 11.79
C CYS A 199 10.30 4.43 11.62
N VAL A 200 9.95 3.33 12.25
CA VAL A 200 10.76 2.09 12.20
C VAL A 200 10.71 1.41 10.80
N ASP A 201 9.67 1.68 10.04
CA ASP A 201 9.41 1.12 8.70
C ASP A 201 9.91 2.03 7.56
N MET A 202 10.51 3.17 7.89
CA MET A 202 11.08 4.11 6.90
C MET A 202 12.55 3.82 6.62
N GLY A 203 12.96 3.98 5.36
CA GLY A 203 14.39 4.03 5.00
C GLY A 203 15.10 5.23 5.64
N SER A 204 16.39 5.11 5.89
CA SER A 204 17.19 6.04 6.73
C SER A 204 17.07 7.51 6.32
N ALA A 205 17.15 7.81 5.02
CA ALA A 205 17.09 9.18 4.53
C ALA A 205 15.68 9.79 4.73
N ARG A 206 14.63 9.03 4.46
CA ARG A 206 13.24 9.49 4.67
C ARG A 206 12.92 9.64 6.15
N LYS A 207 13.42 8.70 6.98
CA LYS A 207 13.31 8.78 8.43
C LYS A 207 13.92 10.07 8.96
N TYR A 208 15.11 10.43 8.49
CA TYR A 208 15.76 11.68 8.89
C TYR A 208 14.88 12.90 8.57
N CYS A 209 14.36 13.00 7.35
CA CYS A 209 13.47 14.09 6.96
C CYS A 209 12.18 14.10 7.79
N MET A 210 11.56 12.94 8.01
CA MET A 210 10.33 12.85 8.80
C MET A 210 10.56 13.26 10.26
N MET A 211 11.69 12.89 10.86
CA MET A 211 12.02 13.32 12.22
C MET A 211 12.17 14.84 12.32
N GLN A 212 12.75 15.50 11.29
CA GLN A 212 12.78 16.96 11.23
C GLN A 212 11.37 17.56 11.08
N THR A 213 10.53 16.98 10.21
CA THR A 213 9.12 17.42 10.07
C THR A 213 8.36 17.32 11.39
N ILE A 214 8.53 16.24 12.15
CA ILE A 214 7.91 16.05 13.46
C ILE A 214 8.32 17.18 14.43
N GLU A 215 9.61 17.52 14.47
CA GLU A 215 10.15 18.55 15.34
C GLU A 215 9.66 19.96 14.94
N ASP A 216 9.79 20.32 13.66
CA ASP A 216 9.40 21.62 13.12
C ASP A 216 7.88 21.87 13.24
N SER A 217 7.08 20.83 12.99
CA SER A 217 5.62 20.87 13.05
C SER A 217 5.08 20.65 14.48
N LYS A 218 5.94 20.38 15.45
CA LYS A 218 5.57 20.11 16.87
C LYS A 218 4.57 18.97 17.02
N ILE A 219 4.66 17.94 16.18
CA ILE A 219 3.84 16.74 16.30
C ILE A 219 4.29 15.97 17.55
N ALA A 220 3.38 15.77 18.49
CA ALA A 220 3.67 15.04 19.72
C ALA A 220 3.66 13.51 19.42
N CYS A 221 4.78 12.83 19.64
CA CYS A 221 4.87 11.38 19.53
C CYS A 221 5.05 10.74 20.91
N VAL A 222 4.13 9.88 21.32
CA VAL A 222 4.19 9.11 22.55
C VAL A 222 4.42 7.65 22.21
N THR A 223 5.58 7.10 22.61
CA THR A 223 5.96 5.71 22.37
C THR A 223 5.72 4.83 23.62
N ASP A 224 5.87 3.52 23.46
CA ASP A 224 5.65 2.51 24.49
C ASP A 224 4.24 2.60 25.10
N ILE A 225 3.24 2.95 24.28
CA ILE A 225 1.86 3.12 24.70
C ILE A 225 0.90 2.27 23.88
N LYS A 226 0.14 1.42 24.56
CA LYS A 226 -0.89 0.58 23.95
C LYS A 226 -2.25 1.24 24.15
N VAL A 227 -2.93 1.60 23.08
CA VAL A 227 -4.31 2.09 23.15
C VAL A 227 -5.22 0.96 23.57
N ILE A 228 -6.03 1.18 24.60
CA ILE A 228 -6.91 0.19 25.21
C ILE A 228 -8.40 0.54 25.09
N GLU A 229 -8.73 1.81 24.91
CA GLU A 229 -10.11 2.29 24.79
C GLU A 229 -10.17 3.60 24.01
N ILE A 230 -11.26 3.80 23.25
CA ILE A 230 -11.61 5.07 22.61
C ILE A 230 -13.02 5.44 23.05
N SER A 231 -13.22 6.69 23.43
CA SER A 231 -14.53 7.26 23.74
C SER A 231 -14.84 8.45 22.82
N GLU A 232 -15.96 9.10 23.00
CA GLU A 232 -16.41 10.21 22.13
C GLU A 232 -15.40 11.37 22.06
N ASN A 233 -14.64 11.59 23.13
CA ASN A 233 -13.71 12.72 23.23
C ASN A 233 -12.34 12.37 23.83
N MET A 234 -12.02 11.08 23.90
CA MET A 234 -10.81 10.62 24.58
C MET A 234 -10.28 9.32 24.00
N VAL A 235 -8.97 9.23 23.85
CA VAL A 235 -8.23 7.97 23.65
C VAL A 235 -7.52 7.63 24.96
N ILE A 236 -7.67 6.40 25.44
CA ILE A 236 -7.00 5.90 26.63
C ILE A 236 -5.94 4.92 26.22
N GLY A 237 -4.71 5.15 26.65
CA GLY A 237 -3.57 4.27 26.43
C GLY A 237 -2.98 3.78 27.75
N GLU A 238 -2.38 2.59 27.73
CA GLU A 238 -1.63 2.02 28.83
C GLU A 238 -0.13 2.12 28.54
N LYS A 239 0.62 2.71 29.49
CA LYS A 239 2.08 2.79 29.46
C LYS A 239 2.64 2.43 30.84
N ASN A 240 3.49 1.40 30.91
CA ASN A 240 4.09 0.92 32.18
C ASN A 240 3.07 0.59 33.29
N GLY A 241 1.86 0.14 32.91
CA GLY A 241 0.79 -0.17 33.84
C GLY A 241 -0.01 1.04 34.31
N GLU A 242 0.29 2.23 33.82
CA GLU A 242 -0.48 3.46 34.09
C GLU A 242 -1.37 3.79 32.88
N HIS A 243 -2.59 4.25 33.13
CA HIS A 243 -3.50 4.74 32.10
C HIS A 243 -3.25 6.23 31.87
N LEU A 244 -3.04 6.57 30.60
CA LEU A 244 -2.87 7.94 30.12
C LEU A 244 -4.04 8.31 29.22
N GLU A 245 -4.55 9.53 29.41
CA GLU A 245 -5.70 10.05 28.67
C GLU A 245 -5.27 11.10 27.64
N PHE A 246 -5.78 10.97 26.41
CA PHE A 246 -5.49 11.86 25.29
C PHE A 246 -6.81 12.43 24.77
N PRO A 247 -7.15 13.68 25.13
CA PRO A 247 -8.35 14.34 24.60
C PRO A 247 -8.31 14.47 23.09
N CYS A 248 -9.40 14.09 22.42
CA CYS A 248 -9.50 14.18 20.96
C CYS A 248 -10.95 14.38 20.49
N ASP A 249 -11.07 15.06 19.35
CA ASP A 249 -12.32 15.12 18.58
C ASP A 249 -12.39 13.96 17.57
N TYR A 250 -11.23 13.49 17.09
CA TYR A 250 -11.10 12.33 16.20
C TYR A 250 -9.94 11.42 16.63
N ALA A 251 -10.17 10.11 16.56
CA ALA A 251 -9.14 9.09 16.64
C ALA A 251 -8.92 8.48 15.24
N VAL A 252 -7.66 8.36 14.82
CA VAL A 252 -7.28 7.90 13.47
C VAL A 252 -6.47 6.62 13.58
N PHE A 253 -6.93 5.53 12.98
CA PHE A 253 -6.13 4.31 12.88
C PHE A 253 -5.13 4.37 11.73
N ALA A 254 -3.86 4.06 12.05
CA ALA A 254 -2.75 3.92 11.12
C ALA A 254 -1.82 2.77 11.54
N VAL A 255 -2.38 1.65 11.95
CA VAL A 255 -1.68 0.51 12.59
C VAL A 255 -1.26 -0.59 11.60
N GLY A 256 -1.15 -0.23 10.33
CA GLY A 256 -0.72 -1.14 9.27
C GLY A 256 -1.88 -1.77 8.49
N SER A 257 -1.53 -2.74 7.66
CA SER A 257 -2.47 -3.41 6.75
C SER A 257 -2.26 -4.93 6.79
N HIS A 258 -3.29 -5.67 6.39
CA HIS A 258 -3.24 -7.11 6.17
C HIS A 258 -3.65 -7.44 4.72
N SER A 259 -3.14 -8.54 4.17
CA SER A 259 -3.53 -9.03 2.85
C SER A 259 -5.04 -9.23 2.77
N ARG A 260 -5.64 -8.79 1.66
CA ARG A 260 -7.08 -9.03 1.42
C ARG A 260 -7.35 -10.53 1.31
N ASP A 261 -8.48 -10.95 1.85
CA ASP A 261 -8.95 -12.31 1.64
C ASP A 261 -9.19 -12.56 0.13
N SER A 262 -8.61 -13.65 -0.35
CA SER A 262 -8.73 -14.10 -1.74
C SER A 262 -9.15 -15.57 -1.83
N HIS A 263 -9.79 -16.11 -0.79
CA HIS A 263 -10.24 -17.50 -0.72
C HIS A 263 -11.17 -17.84 -1.89
N GLU A 264 -12.13 -16.96 -2.20
CA GLU A 264 -13.05 -17.13 -3.33
C GLU A 264 -12.32 -17.28 -4.68
N LEU A 265 -11.27 -16.49 -4.92
CA LEU A 265 -10.46 -16.59 -6.14
C LEU A 265 -9.72 -17.93 -6.17
N LYS A 266 -9.17 -18.35 -5.03
CA LYS A 266 -8.43 -19.61 -4.90
C LYS A 266 -9.31 -20.81 -5.17
N GLU A 267 -10.52 -20.84 -4.61
CA GLU A 267 -11.49 -21.91 -4.84
C GLU A 267 -11.89 -21.97 -6.32
N ALA A 268 -12.28 -20.85 -6.93
CA ALA A 268 -12.69 -20.79 -8.33
C ALA A 268 -11.57 -21.24 -9.28
N CYS A 269 -10.33 -20.83 -9.03
CA CYS A 269 -9.18 -21.30 -9.82
C CYS A 269 -8.94 -22.79 -9.66
N SER A 270 -9.03 -23.30 -8.42
CA SER A 270 -8.85 -24.74 -8.14
C SER A 270 -9.93 -25.60 -8.82
N GLU A 271 -11.20 -25.19 -8.77
CA GLU A 271 -12.33 -25.88 -9.42
C GLU A 271 -12.14 -25.97 -10.94
N LEU A 272 -11.56 -24.95 -11.56
CA LEU A 272 -11.36 -24.85 -13.00
C LEU A 272 -10.00 -25.37 -13.49
N GLY A 273 -9.11 -25.76 -12.57
CA GLY A 273 -7.73 -26.15 -12.92
C GLY A 273 -6.90 -24.99 -13.47
N ILE A 274 -7.16 -23.76 -13.02
CA ILE A 274 -6.50 -22.53 -13.44
C ILE A 274 -5.36 -22.20 -12.46
N ASP A 275 -4.19 -21.85 -12.98
CA ASP A 275 -3.07 -21.40 -12.16
C ASP A 275 -3.38 -20.08 -11.44
N LEU A 276 -3.22 -20.04 -10.12
CA LEU A 276 -3.33 -18.82 -9.32
C LEU A 276 -1.96 -18.40 -8.79
N ILE A 277 -1.47 -17.24 -9.23
CA ILE A 277 -0.21 -16.65 -8.82
C ILE A 277 -0.50 -15.43 -7.93
N THR A 278 -0.22 -15.52 -6.64
CA THR A 278 -0.46 -14.41 -5.69
C THR A 278 0.83 -13.65 -5.43
N VAL A 279 0.82 -12.33 -5.63
CA VAL A 279 1.99 -11.44 -5.51
C VAL A 279 1.65 -10.11 -4.83
N GLY A 280 2.69 -9.46 -4.33
CA GLY A 280 2.60 -8.18 -3.64
C GLY A 280 1.78 -8.26 -2.36
N ASP A 281 1.08 -7.19 -2.01
CA ASP A 281 0.33 -7.11 -0.76
C ASP A 281 -0.82 -8.11 -0.64
N ALA A 282 -1.26 -8.70 -1.74
CA ALA A 282 -2.21 -9.81 -1.72
C ALA A 282 -1.59 -11.09 -1.10
N LYS A 283 -0.27 -11.21 -1.15
CA LYS A 283 0.50 -12.29 -0.52
C LYS A 283 0.94 -11.91 0.89
N GLU A 284 1.53 -10.73 1.01
CA GLU A 284 2.03 -10.17 2.26
C GLU A 284 2.08 -8.63 2.14
N ALA A 285 1.41 -7.93 3.05
CA ALA A 285 1.39 -6.47 3.04
C ALA A 285 2.78 -5.92 3.38
N ARG A 286 3.42 -5.24 2.41
CA ARG A 286 4.76 -4.65 2.50
C ARG A 286 4.81 -3.34 1.73
N ARG A 287 6.01 -2.91 1.32
CA ARG A 287 6.17 -1.69 0.52
C ARG A 287 5.95 -1.97 -0.98
N ALA A 288 5.67 -0.92 -1.71
CA ALA A 288 5.46 -1.01 -3.17
C ALA A 288 6.68 -1.54 -3.93
N LEU A 289 7.88 -1.41 -3.38
CA LEU A 289 9.13 -1.94 -3.95
C LEU A 289 9.09 -3.47 -4.04
N GLU A 290 8.74 -4.14 -2.93
CA GLU A 290 8.60 -5.59 -2.87
C GLU A 290 7.47 -6.06 -3.78
N ALA A 291 6.35 -5.35 -3.76
CA ALA A 291 5.18 -5.68 -4.57
C ALA A 291 5.48 -5.65 -6.08
N THR A 292 6.20 -4.63 -6.56
CA THR A 292 6.58 -4.53 -7.98
C THR A 292 7.62 -5.57 -8.36
N ARG A 293 8.58 -5.85 -7.49
CA ARG A 293 9.63 -6.84 -7.76
C ARG A 293 9.06 -8.25 -7.85
N GLU A 294 8.24 -8.66 -6.87
CA GLU A 294 7.58 -9.97 -6.90
C GLU A 294 6.70 -10.15 -8.14
N ALA A 295 5.91 -9.13 -8.47
CA ALA A 295 5.04 -9.18 -9.63
C ALA A 295 5.81 -9.28 -10.96
N PHE A 296 6.94 -8.56 -11.06
CA PHE A 296 7.84 -8.64 -12.20
C PHE A 296 8.47 -10.02 -12.32
N ASP A 297 9.07 -10.54 -11.23
CA ASP A 297 9.78 -11.82 -11.22
C ASP A 297 8.80 -12.98 -11.52
N ALA A 298 7.60 -12.97 -10.94
CA ALA A 298 6.57 -13.96 -11.22
C ALA A 298 6.08 -13.91 -12.68
N ALA A 299 5.90 -12.71 -13.24
CA ALA A 299 5.48 -12.56 -14.63
C ALA A 299 6.62 -12.86 -15.63
N LEU A 300 7.88 -12.69 -15.24
CA LEU A 300 9.04 -13.04 -16.05
C LEU A 300 9.23 -14.56 -16.12
N ALA A 301 8.93 -15.28 -15.05
CA ALA A 301 9.02 -16.75 -14.97
C ALA A 301 7.82 -17.48 -15.59
N PHE A 302 6.68 -16.79 -15.79
CA PHE A 302 5.42 -17.37 -16.30
C PHE A 302 5.49 -17.69 -17.79
#